data_737095118922a4510a3ab8f6a09a0edb
#
_entry.id   737095118922a4510a3ab8f6a09a0edb
#
_cell.length_a   1.000
_cell.length_b   1.000
_cell.length_c   1.000
_cell.angle_alpha   90.00
_cell.angle_beta   90.00
_cell.angle_gamma   90.00
#
_symmetry.space_group_name_H-M   'P 1'
#
loop_
_entity.id
_entity.type
_entity.pdbx_description
1 polymer ?
#
loop_
_entity_poly.entity_id
_entity_poly.type
_entity_poly.pdbx_seq_one_letter_code
_entity_poly.pdbx_strand_id
1 'polypeptide(L)'
;VPVDAYYYEAVKWAAEKGITGGVGNGLFAPNQPCTRGQIVTFLWRAAGSPEAKAMSAFSDVADSAYYAKAVAWAVENGITGGTGNGKFSPDATCTRAQAVTFLYRAAGSPKVSGSAEFGDVATNAYYADAVAWAAKNGITGGIGGGLFGSNNDCTRAQIVTFLYRSVK
;
A
#
# COMPACT_ATOMS: atom_id res chain seq x y z
N VAL A 1 -19.90 -5.23 -0.73
CA VAL A 1 -19.37 -4.13 -1.55
C VAL A 1 -20.46 -3.69 -2.51
N PRO A 2 -20.99 -2.46 -2.37
CA PRO A 2 -22.01 -1.95 -3.29
C PRO A 2 -21.45 -1.79 -4.71
N VAL A 3 -22.28 -2.06 -5.73
CA VAL A 3 -21.84 -2.02 -7.13
C VAL A 3 -21.56 -0.60 -7.65
N ASP A 4 -22.10 0.41 -6.99
CA ASP A 4 -21.90 1.83 -7.31
C ASP A 4 -20.74 2.46 -6.52
N ALA A 5 -20.08 1.70 -5.64
CA ALA A 5 -18.95 2.22 -4.88
C ALA A 5 -17.74 2.45 -5.78
N TYR A 6 -16.98 3.54 -5.52
CA TYR A 6 -15.80 3.88 -6.31
C TYR A 6 -14.76 2.75 -6.36
N TYR A 7 -14.76 1.89 -5.34
CA TYR A 7 -13.79 0.79 -5.18
C TYR A 7 -14.34 -0.55 -5.68
N TYR A 8 -15.55 -0.61 -6.24
CA TYR A 8 -16.19 -1.89 -6.62
C TYR A 8 -15.33 -2.69 -7.58
N GLU A 9 -14.91 -2.07 -8.69
CA GLU A 9 -14.10 -2.76 -9.70
C GLU A 9 -12.72 -3.16 -9.18
N ALA A 10 -12.13 -2.32 -8.31
CA ALA A 10 -10.85 -2.63 -7.68
C ALA A 10 -10.95 -3.85 -6.75
N VAL A 11 -12.00 -3.91 -5.93
CA VAL A 11 -12.21 -5.06 -5.02
C VAL A 11 -12.48 -6.34 -5.81
N LYS A 12 -13.31 -6.25 -6.84
CA LYS A 12 -13.60 -7.39 -7.72
C LYS A 12 -12.31 -7.92 -8.37
N TRP A 13 -11.51 -7.02 -8.95
CA TRP A 13 -10.22 -7.36 -9.53
C TRP A 13 -9.29 -8.01 -8.51
N ALA A 14 -9.18 -7.44 -7.31
CA ALA A 14 -8.31 -7.96 -6.27
C ALA A 14 -8.73 -9.36 -5.80
N ALA A 15 -10.03 -9.62 -5.72
CA ALA A 15 -10.56 -10.95 -5.39
C ALA A 15 -10.26 -11.96 -6.51
N GLU A 16 -10.53 -11.59 -7.76
CA GLU A 16 -10.28 -12.45 -8.93
C GLU A 16 -8.80 -12.80 -9.09
N LYS A 17 -7.91 -11.87 -8.74
CA LYS A 17 -6.45 -12.08 -8.82
C LYS A 17 -5.87 -12.75 -7.58
N GLY A 18 -6.69 -13.09 -6.60
CA GLY A 18 -6.21 -13.72 -5.36
C GLY A 18 -5.42 -12.78 -4.45
N ILE A 19 -5.53 -11.47 -4.66
CA ILE A 19 -4.85 -10.46 -3.84
C ILE A 19 -5.50 -10.38 -2.46
N THR A 20 -6.81 -10.49 -2.42
CA THR A 20 -7.58 -10.50 -1.18
C THR A 20 -8.61 -11.63 -1.14
N GLY A 21 -8.79 -12.22 0.05
CA GLY A 21 -9.90 -13.12 0.34
C GLY A 21 -10.96 -12.49 1.24
N GLY A 22 -10.82 -11.18 1.50
CA GLY A 22 -11.70 -10.48 2.43
C GLY A 22 -11.25 -10.66 3.89
N VAL A 23 -12.19 -10.41 4.81
CA VAL A 23 -11.95 -10.53 6.26
C VAL A 23 -12.76 -11.67 6.88
N GLY A 24 -13.35 -12.51 6.04
CA GLY A 24 -14.22 -13.62 6.47
C GLY A 24 -15.70 -13.31 6.28
N ASN A 25 -16.52 -14.36 6.35
CA ASN A 25 -17.98 -14.27 6.23
C ASN A 25 -18.46 -13.53 4.98
N GLY A 26 -17.71 -13.62 3.87
CA GLY A 26 -18.07 -12.92 2.63
C GLY A 26 -17.90 -11.41 2.67
N LEU A 27 -17.20 -10.89 3.68
CA LEU A 27 -17.02 -9.44 3.87
C LEU A 27 -15.62 -9.00 3.40
N PHE A 28 -15.56 -7.85 2.74
CA PHE A 28 -14.29 -7.20 2.38
C PHE A 28 -13.85 -6.17 3.41
N ALA A 29 -14.79 -5.55 4.13
CA ALA A 29 -14.55 -4.48 5.11
C ALA A 29 -13.83 -3.27 4.47
N PRO A 30 -14.48 -2.58 3.50
CA PRO A 30 -13.83 -1.53 2.71
C PRO A 30 -13.33 -0.34 3.54
N ASN A 31 -14.06 0.02 4.59
CA ASN A 31 -13.76 1.19 5.40
C ASN A 31 -12.81 0.91 6.56
N GLN A 32 -12.42 -0.34 6.76
CA GLN A 32 -11.50 -0.70 7.82
C GLN A 32 -10.09 -0.18 7.50
N PRO A 33 -9.40 0.46 8.46
CA PRO A 33 -7.99 0.84 8.27
C PRO A 33 -7.13 -0.39 7.99
N CYS A 34 -6.14 -0.22 7.14
CA CYS A 34 -5.25 -1.29 6.72
C CYS A 34 -3.96 -1.25 7.54
N THR A 35 -3.50 -2.42 8.00
CA THR A 35 -2.22 -2.51 8.70
C THR A 35 -1.07 -2.57 7.70
N ARG A 36 0.14 -2.27 8.18
CA ARG A 36 1.36 -2.37 7.38
C ARG A 36 1.56 -3.79 6.84
N GLY A 37 1.30 -4.81 7.66
CA GLY A 37 1.37 -6.21 7.24
C GLY A 37 0.37 -6.56 6.15
N GLN A 38 -0.83 -6.03 6.22
CA GLN A 38 -1.85 -6.23 5.19
C GLN A 38 -1.44 -5.57 3.87
N ILE A 39 -0.94 -4.35 3.91
CA ILE A 39 -0.57 -3.61 2.68
C ILE A 39 0.58 -4.31 1.95
N VAL A 40 1.66 -4.68 2.65
CA VAL A 40 2.76 -5.37 1.96
C VAL A 40 2.31 -6.74 1.43
N THR A 41 1.37 -7.39 2.10
CA THR A 41 0.81 -8.66 1.61
C THR A 41 0.01 -8.46 0.33
N PHE A 42 -0.80 -7.41 0.23
CA PHE A 42 -1.52 -7.07 -1.00
C PHE A 42 -0.55 -6.80 -2.15
N LEU A 43 0.50 -6.01 -1.91
CA LEU A 43 1.53 -5.70 -2.90
C LEU A 43 2.25 -6.97 -3.38
N TRP A 44 2.64 -7.82 -2.43
CA TRP A 44 3.33 -9.08 -2.71
C TRP A 44 2.47 -10.01 -3.58
N ARG A 45 1.20 -10.16 -3.21
CA ARG A 45 0.26 -11.00 -3.99
C ARG A 45 0.01 -10.42 -5.38
N ALA A 46 -0.09 -9.10 -5.50
CA ALA A 46 -0.24 -8.44 -6.79
C ALA A 46 0.99 -8.66 -7.68
N ALA A 47 2.17 -8.82 -7.10
CA ALA A 47 3.41 -9.11 -7.81
C ALA A 47 3.55 -10.61 -8.17
N GLY A 48 2.58 -11.45 -7.83
CA GLY A 48 2.60 -12.88 -8.10
C GLY A 48 3.20 -13.72 -6.98
N SER A 49 3.26 -13.18 -5.78
CA SER A 49 3.79 -13.86 -4.58
C SER A 49 5.21 -14.41 -4.77
N PRO A 50 6.16 -13.59 -5.25
CA PRO A 50 7.52 -14.09 -5.51
C PRO A 50 8.24 -14.51 -4.23
N GLU A 51 9.07 -15.53 -4.31
CA GLU A 51 9.87 -16.00 -3.19
C GLU A 51 11.03 -15.03 -2.92
N ALA A 52 11.25 -14.70 -1.66
CA ALA A 52 12.43 -13.95 -1.22
C ALA A 52 13.59 -14.92 -0.95
N LYS A 53 14.83 -14.45 -1.08
CA LYS A 53 16.03 -15.26 -0.85
C LYS A 53 16.21 -15.65 0.62
N ALA A 54 15.74 -14.80 1.55
CA ALA A 54 15.84 -15.03 2.98
C ALA A 54 14.67 -14.36 3.69
N MET A 55 14.36 -14.85 4.89
CA MET A 55 13.36 -14.22 5.75
C MET A 55 13.93 -12.93 6.33
N SER A 56 13.05 -11.99 6.68
CA SER A 56 13.46 -10.71 7.26
C SER A 56 14.00 -10.91 8.69
N ALA A 57 14.87 -9.98 9.11
CA ALA A 57 15.46 -10.00 10.44
C ALA A 57 14.65 -9.19 11.47
N PHE A 58 13.42 -8.79 11.15
CA PHE A 58 12.59 -8.03 12.08
C PHE A 58 12.13 -8.89 13.25
N SER A 59 12.34 -8.39 14.47
CA SER A 59 12.03 -9.14 15.70
C SER A 59 10.53 -9.31 15.95
N ASP A 60 9.70 -8.48 15.31
CA ASP A 60 8.24 -8.53 15.45
C ASP A 60 7.54 -9.21 14.26
N VAL A 61 8.29 -9.90 13.41
CA VAL A 61 7.74 -10.67 12.29
C VAL A 61 8.10 -12.14 12.50
N ALA A 62 7.12 -12.92 12.98
CA ALA A 62 7.28 -14.36 13.12
C ALA A 62 7.28 -15.03 11.73
N ASP A 63 8.13 -16.04 11.53
CA ASP A 63 8.23 -16.76 10.26
C ASP A 63 6.90 -17.42 9.85
N SER A 64 6.05 -17.74 10.84
CA SER A 64 4.73 -18.34 10.62
C SER A 64 3.61 -17.32 10.30
N ALA A 65 3.89 -16.02 10.40
CA ALA A 65 2.88 -15.00 10.15
C ALA A 65 2.48 -14.98 8.66
N TYR A 66 1.20 -14.70 8.38
CA TYR A 66 0.70 -14.67 7.00
C TYR A 66 1.45 -13.65 6.12
N TYR A 67 1.98 -12.59 6.73
CA TYR A 67 2.71 -11.52 6.05
C TYR A 67 4.23 -11.76 6.00
N ALA A 68 4.74 -12.84 6.60
CA ALA A 68 6.19 -13.02 6.75
C ALA A 68 6.93 -13.04 5.41
N LYS A 69 6.43 -13.79 4.45
CA LYS A 69 7.03 -13.86 3.10
C LYS A 69 6.91 -12.52 2.36
N ALA A 70 5.78 -11.84 2.51
CA ALA A 70 5.57 -10.53 1.90
C ALA A 70 6.54 -9.50 2.47
N VAL A 71 6.76 -9.49 3.77
CA VAL A 71 7.73 -8.60 4.43
C VAL A 71 9.14 -8.89 3.94
N ALA A 72 9.54 -10.15 3.87
CA ALA A 72 10.86 -10.55 3.36
C ALA A 72 11.07 -10.05 1.92
N TRP A 73 10.10 -10.25 1.07
CA TRP A 73 10.12 -9.74 -0.31
C TRP A 73 10.22 -8.21 -0.35
N ALA A 74 9.47 -7.53 0.49
CA ALA A 74 9.45 -6.06 0.52
C ALA A 74 10.80 -5.48 0.96
N VAL A 75 11.48 -6.13 1.91
CA VAL A 75 12.84 -5.74 2.33
C VAL A 75 13.83 -5.96 1.19
N GLU A 76 13.78 -7.13 0.57
CA GLU A 76 14.71 -7.49 -0.53
C GLU A 76 14.58 -6.53 -1.72
N ASN A 77 13.39 -6.03 -1.99
CA ASN A 77 13.13 -5.14 -3.12
C ASN A 77 13.16 -3.65 -2.75
N GLY A 78 13.65 -3.32 -1.56
CA GLY A 78 13.79 -1.93 -1.14
C GLY A 78 12.48 -1.19 -0.90
N ILE A 79 11.38 -1.92 -0.70
CA ILE A 79 10.05 -1.33 -0.48
C ILE A 79 9.93 -0.81 0.95
N THR A 80 10.52 -1.53 1.92
CA THR A 80 10.51 -1.13 3.32
C THR A 80 11.86 -1.40 3.98
N GLY A 81 12.24 -0.54 4.93
CA GLY A 81 13.34 -0.75 5.86
C GLY A 81 12.85 -0.92 7.31
N GLY A 82 11.54 -0.99 7.49
CA GLY A 82 10.93 -1.08 8.82
C GLY A 82 10.64 0.28 9.44
N THR A 83 10.32 0.25 10.75
CA THR A 83 9.96 1.46 11.50
C THR A 83 11.04 1.88 12.49
N GLY A 84 12.16 1.17 12.53
CA GLY A 84 13.27 1.41 13.44
C GLY A 84 13.39 0.34 14.51
N ASN A 85 14.54 0.31 15.19
CA ASN A 85 14.83 -0.62 16.29
C ASN A 85 14.62 -2.10 15.92
N GLY A 86 14.87 -2.48 14.68
CA GLY A 86 14.68 -3.86 14.23
C GLY A 86 13.22 -4.29 14.11
N LYS A 87 12.30 -3.35 14.00
CA LYS A 87 10.85 -3.60 13.93
C LYS A 87 10.29 -3.27 12.55
N PHE A 88 9.35 -4.09 12.09
CA PHE A 88 8.53 -3.78 10.91
C PHE A 88 7.22 -3.10 11.30
N SER A 89 6.72 -3.39 12.47
CA SER A 89 5.42 -2.93 12.98
C SER A 89 4.26 -3.42 12.10
N PRO A 90 4.08 -4.74 11.94
CA PRO A 90 3.08 -5.29 11.02
C PRO A 90 1.65 -4.93 11.38
N ASP A 91 1.35 -4.78 12.67
CA ASP A 91 0.01 -4.49 13.16
C ASP A 91 -0.29 -2.99 13.26
N ALA A 92 0.69 -2.13 13.01
CA ALA A 92 0.47 -0.69 12.99
C ALA A 92 -0.37 -0.31 11.78
N THR A 93 -1.31 0.62 11.98
CA THR A 93 -2.11 1.19 10.90
C THR A 93 -1.21 1.94 9.93
N CYS A 94 -1.46 1.76 8.65
CA CYS A 94 -0.69 2.40 7.59
C CYS A 94 -1.37 3.70 7.17
N THR A 95 -0.61 4.79 7.11
CA THR A 95 -1.13 6.06 6.60
C THR A 95 -1.20 6.03 5.07
N ARG A 96 -1.97 6.95 4.49
CA ARG A 96 -2.05 7.12 3.04
C ARG A 96 -0.66 7.42 2.45
N ALA A 97 0.15 8.26 3.13
CA ALA A 97 1.52 8.57 2.70
C ALA A 97 2.40 7.33 2.69
N GLN A 98 2.32 6.49 3.72
CA GLN A 98 3.07 5.21 3.78
C GLN A 98 2.61 4.25 2.67
N ALA A 99 1.31 4.16 2.45
CA ALA A 99 0.74 3.25 1.44
C ALA A 99 1.22 3.60 0.03
N VAL A 100 1.15 4.88 -0.38
CA VAL A 100 1.62 5.28 -1.71
C VAL A 100 3.13 5.17 -1.82
N THR A 101 3.86 5.34 -0.71
CA THR A 101 5.32 5.17 -0.70
C THR A 101 5.71 3.72 -0.94
N PHE A 102 5.03 2.77 -0.30
CA PHE A 102 5.24 1.34 -0.57
C PHE A 102 4.95 1.02 -2.04
N LEU A 103 3.85 1.52 -2.57
CA LEU A 103 3.45 1.28 -3.95
C LEU A 103 4.46 1.89 -4.94
N TYR A 104 4.92 3.10 -4.68
CA TYR A 104 5.93 3.79 -5.47
C TYR A 104 7.25 3.02 -5.52
N ARG A 105 7.69 2.56 -4.35
CA ARG A 105 8.93 1.75 -4.25
C ARG A 105 8.77 0.39 -4.93
N ALA A 106 7.59 -0.23 -4.82
CA ALA A 106 7.30 -1.47 -5.53
C ALA A 106 7.36 -1.30 -7.06
N ALA A 107 7.06 -0.09 -7.55
CA ALA A 107 7.16 0.26 -8.97
C ALA A 107 8.60 0.62 -9.39
N GLY A 108 9.59 0.52 -8.49
CA GLY A 108 10.99 0.81 -8.77
C GLY A 108 11.39 2.27 -8.56
N SER A 109 10.60 3.03 -7.82
CA SER A 109 10.85 4.45 -7.52
C SER A 109 11.15 5.27 -8.77
N PRO A 110 10.26 5.29 -9.77
CA PRO A 110 10.52 5.99 -11.02
C PRO A 110 10.71 7.48 -10.79
N LYS A 111 11.53 8.11 -11.62
CA LYS A 111 11.77 9.55 -11.52
C LYS A 111 10.48 10.33 -11.79
N VAL A 112 10.26 11.35 -10.97
CA VAL A 112 9.09 12.21 -11.07
C VAL A 112 9.56 13.63 -11.39
N SER A 113 8.97 14.24 -12.43
CA SER A 113 9.20 15.64 -12.75
C SER A 113 8.08 16.48 -12.11
N GLY A 114 8.47 17.52 -11.36
CA GLY A 114 7.54 18.40 -10.67
C GLY A 114 7.03 17.83 -9.35
N SER A 115 6.10 18.52 -8.72
CA SER A 115 5.50 18.14 -7.45
C SER A 115 3.98 17.97 -7.61
N ALA A 116 3.37 17.21 -6.72
CA ALA A 116 1.91 17.20 -6.61
C ALA A 116 1.44 18.49 -5.93
N GLU A 117 0.33 19.04 -6.42
CA GLU A 117 -0.21 20.31 -5.91
C GLU A 117 -1.17 20.07 -4.74
N PHE A 118 -0.72 19.32 -3.73
CA PHE A 118 -1.50 19.11 -2.50
C PHE A 118 -0.95 19.97 -1.38
N GLY A 119 -1.83 20.72 -0.71
CA GLY A 119 -1.43 21.66 0.33
C GLY A 119 -0.83 21.02 1.57
N ASP A 120 -1.10 19.73 1.81
CA ASP A 120 -0.61 18.98 2.96
C ASP A 120 0.61 18.11 2.64
N VAL A 121 1.22 18.29 1.47
CA VAL A 121 2.42 17.55 1.06
C VAL A 121 3.57 18.53 0.90
N ALA A 122 4.48 18.55 1.87
CA ALA A 122 5.69 19.37 1.80
C ALA A 122 6.63 18.80 0.74
N THR A 123 7.33 19.68 0.00
CA THR A 123 8.23 19.27 -1.09
C THR A 123 9.41 18.43 -0.59
N ASN A 124 9.79 18.57 0.68
CA ASN A 124 10.87 17.81 1.30
C ASN A 124 10.40 16.60 2.10
N ALA A 125 9.09 16.29 2.08
CA ALA A 125 8.58 15.10 2.77
C ALA A 125 9.13 13.82 2.09
N TYR A 126 9.38 12.77 2.90
CA TYR A 126 9.89 11.51 2.36
C TYR A 126 8.97 10.90 1.31
N TYR A 127 7.68 11.21 1.36
CA TYR A 127 6.65 10.69 0.47
C TYR A 127 6.29 11.64 -0.67
N ALA A 128 6.98 12.78 -0.79
CA ALA A 128 6.61 13.80 -1.79
C ALA A 128 6.68 13.25 -3.22
N ASP A 129 7.74 12.54 -3.57
CA ASP A 129 7.89 11.94 -4.91
C ASP A 129 6.86 10.84 -5.16
N ALA A 130 6.57 10.03 -4.15
CA ALA A 130 5.57 8.96 -4.25
C ALA A 130 4.18 9.54 -4.50
N VAL A 131 3.80 10.60 -3.79
CA VAL A 131 2.51 11.28 -3.98
C VAL A 131 2.44 11.93 -5.37
N ALA A 132 3.51 12.60 -5.80
CA ALA A 132 3.58 13.22 -7.13
C ALA A 132 3.43 12.16 -8.23
N TRP A 133 4.13 11.04 -8.10
CA TRP A 133 4.01 9.90 -9.01
C TRP A 133 2.58 9.35 -9.06
N ALA A 134 1.98 9.15 -7.89
CA ALA A 134 0.62 8.60 -7.81
C ALA A 134 -0.42 9.55 -8.43
N ALA A 135 -0.28 10.85 -8.21
CA ALA A 135 -1.16 11.86 -8.80
C ALA A 135 -1.01 11.90 -10.33
N LYS A 136 0.23 11.91 -10.80
CA LYS A 136 0.55 12.00 -12.24
C LYS A 136 0.05 10.76 -13.00
N ASN A 137 0.06 9.60 -12.38
CA ASN A 137 -0.36 8.33 -13.00
C ASN A 137 -1.84 8.01 -12.75
N GLY A 138 -2.62 8.94 -12.22
CA GLY A 138 -4.04 8.75 -11.99
C GLY A 138 -4.38 7.75 -10.89
N ILE A 139 -3.42 7.45 -10.01
CA ILE A 139 -3.60 6.51 -8.89
C ILE A 139 -4.40 7.18 -7.77
N THR A 140 -4.13 8.46 -7.52
CA THR A 140 -4.84 9.25 -6.52
C THR A 140 -5.26 10.60 -7.06
N GLY A 141 -6.44 11.08 -6.65
CA GLY A 141 -6.89 12.46 -6.84
C GLY A 141 -6.93 13.24 -5.54
N GLY A 142 -6.44 12.64 -4.45
CA GLY A 142 -6.51 13.22 -3.11
C GLY A 142 -7.83 12.92 -2.41
N ILE A 143 -8.11 13.67 -1.35
CA ILE A 143 -9.32 13.50 -0.54
C ILE A 143 -10.30 14.67 -0.67
N GLY A 144 -10.01 15.61 -1.57
CA GLY A 144 -10.79 16.84 -1.75
C GLY A 144 -10.12 18.04 -1.09
N GLY A 145 -10.58 19.24 -1.45
CA GLY A 145 -10.05 20.47 -0.87
C GLY A 145 -8.58 20.75 -1.16
N GLY A 146 -8.01 20.15 -2.20
CA GLY A 146 -6.60 20.31 -2.52
C GLY A 146 -5.67 19.56 -1.57
N LEU A 147 -6.17 18.54 -0.86
CA LEU A 147 -5.40 17.77 0.13
C LEU A 147 -5.23 16.32 -0.33
N PHE A 148 -4.06 15.76 -0.03
CA PHE A 148 -3.81 14.33 -0.25
C PHE A 148 -4.32 13.48 0.92
N GLY A 149 -4.30 14.01 2.14
CA GLY A 149 -4.62 13.27 3.36
C GLY A 149 -3.45 12.41 3.83
N SER A 150 -2.24 12.95 3.80
CA SER A 150 -0.98 12.22 4.05
C SER A 150 -1.00 11.41 5.34
N ASN A 151 -1.52 11.99 6.43
CA ASN A 151 -1.49 11.37 7.76
C ASN A 151 -2.77 10.60 8.08
N ASN A 152 -3.75 10.59 7.18
CA ASN A 152 -4.96 9.81 7.38
C ASN A 152 -4.66 8.31 7.23
N ASP A 153 -5.41 7.48 7.95
CA ASP A 153 -5.34 6.03 7.78
C ASP A 153 -5.72 5.65 6.34
N CYS A 154 -4.98 4.71 5.77
CA CYS A 154 -5.33 4.14 4.48
C CYS A 154 -6.31 2.99 4.71
N THR A 155 -7.51 3.08 4.14
CA THR A 155 -8.51 2.01 4.26
C THR A 155 -8.21 0.87 3.28
N ARG A 156 -8.83 -0.28 3.54
CA ARG A 156 -8.74 -1.44 2.65
C ARG A 156 -9.23 -1.11 1.24
N ALA A 157 -10.32 -0.36 1.14
CA ALA A 157 -10.82 0.11 -0.16
C ALA A 157 -9.83 1.02 -0.88
N GLN A 158 -9.19 1.92 -0.14
CA GLN A 158 -8.22 2.86 -0.72
C GLN A 158 -6.99 2.14 -1.27
N ILE A 159 -6.39 1.21 -0.52
CA ILE A 159 -5.19 0.53 -1.00
C ILE A 159 -5.47 -0.37 -2.21
N VAL A 160 -6.57 -1.11 -2.23
CA VAL A 160 -6.89 -1.93 -3.40
C VAL A 160 -7.20 -1.06 -4.61
N THR A 161 -7.79 0.12 -4.40
CA THR A 161 -8.05 1.08 -5.49
C THR A 161 -6.75 1.67 -6.03
N PHE A 162 -5.82 2.06 -5.17
CA PHE A 162 -4.50 2.54 -5.58
C PHE A 162 -3.78 1.45 -6.40
N LEU A 163 -3.79 0.24 -5.90
CA LEU A 163 -3.12 -0.90 -6.54
C LEU A 163 -3.73 -1.20 -7.91
N TYR A 164 -5.06 -1.25 -7.99
CA TYR A 164 -5.78 -1.48 -9.24
C TYR A 164 -5.45 -0.41 -10.28
N ARG A 165 -5.44 0.86 -9.88
CA ARG A 165 -5.10 1.98 -10.78
C ARG A 165 -3.63 1.95 -11.21
N SER A 166 -2.74 1.42 -10.38
CA SER A 166 -1.31 1.35 -10.70
C SER A 166 -0.97 0.32 -11.78
N VAL A 167 -1.84 -0.67 -11.99
CA VAL A 167 -1.61 -1.74 -12.97
C VAL A 167 -2.42 -1.57 -14.26
N LYS A 168 -3.16 -0.50 -14.39
CA LYS A 168 -3.93 -0.17 -15.60
C LYS A 168 -3.13 0.62 -16.62
#